data_7c3fb0022ed1af43f13300fc6b00ecfc
#
_entry.id   7c3fb0022ed1af43f13300fc6b00ecfc
#
_cell.length_a   1.000
_cell.length_b   1.000
_cell.length_c   1.000
_cell.angle_alpha   90.00
_cell.angle_beta   90.00
_cell.angle_gamma   90.00
#
_symmetry.space_group_name_H-M   'P 1'
#
loop_
_entity.id
_entity.type
_entity.pdbx_description
1 polymer ?
#
loop_
_entity_poly.entity_id
_entity_poly.type
_entity_poly.pdbx_seq_one_letter_code
_entity_poly.pdbx_strand_id
1 'polypeptide(L)'
;MTDEQLMQAALEEARAAAALGEVPVGAVVAKDGEIIARAHNLRESGKNAIYHAELLAIDAACKALGGWRLWQCELFVTLEPCPMCSGAIINSRLKRV
;
A
#
# COMPACT_ATOMS: atom_id res chain seq x y z
N MET A 1 16.61 1.73 -2.14
CA MET A 1 16.28 1.06 -0.86
C MET A 1 16.22 -0.45 -1.07
N THR A 2 16.65 -1.21 -0.07
CA THR A 2 16.52 -2.68 -0.10
C THR A 2 15.09 -3.11 0.18
N ASP A 3 14.77 -4.38 -0.11
CA ASP A 3 13.45 -4.95 0.24
C ASP A 3 13.19 -4.82 1.74
N GLU A 4 14.19 -5.06 2.59
CA GLU A 4 14.07 -4.94 4.04
C GLU A 4 13.75 -3.50 4.46
N GLN A 5 14.39 -2.52 3.85
CA GLN A 5 14.12 -1.11 4.15
C GLN A 5 12.71 -0.71 3.70
N LEU A 6 12.26 -1.19 2.55
CA LEU A 6 10.91 -0.94 2.06
C LEU A 6 9.86 -1.60 2.95
N MET A 7 10.12 -2.83 3.41
CA MET A 7 9.23 -3.49 4.36
C MET A 7 9.22 -2.78 5.71
N GLN A 8 10.36 -2.24 6.18
CA GLN A 8 10.39 -1.44 7.41
C GLN A 8 9.50 -0.20 7.28
N ALA A 9 9.49 0.45 6.11
CA ALA A 9 8.60 1.59 5.86
C ALA A 9 7.12 1.16 5.93
N ALA A 10 6.79 -0.02 5.39
CA ALA A 10 5.43 -0.56 5.49
C ALA A 10 5.07 -0.85 6.96
N LEU A 11 5.99 -1.36 7.75
CA LEU A 11 5.78 -1.61 9.18
C LEU A 11 5.57 -0.30 9.96
N GLU A 12 6.27 0.78 9.60
CA GLU A 12 6.04 2.10 10.18
C GLU A 12 4.60 2.56 9.93
N GLU A 13 4.08 2.34 8.72
CA GLU A 13 2.69 2.65 8.40
C GLU A 13 1.73 1.79 9.23
N ALA A 14 2.04 0.51 9.41
CA ALA A 14 1.22 -0.37 10.26
C ALA A 14 1.17 0.16 11.71
N ARG A 15 2.28 0.63 12.25
CA ARG A 15 2.32 1.24 13.59
C ARG A 15 1.49 2.51 13.67
N ALA A 16 1.51 3.31 12.60
CA ALA A 16 0.68 4.52 12.52
C ALA A 16 -0.81 4.16 12.56
N ALA A 17 -1.22 3.11 11.86
CA ALA A 17 -2.60 2.61 11.92
C ALA A 17 -2.96 2.16 13.34
N ALA A 18 -2.09 1.38 13.99
CA ALA A 18 -2.30 0.91 15.37
C ALA A 18 -2.50 2.08 16.33
N ALA A 19 -1.71 3.16 16.17
CA ALA A 19 -1.82 4.35 16.99
C ALA A 19 -3.18 5.05 16.85
N LEU A 20 -3.87 4.86 15.73
CA LEU A 20 -5.20 5.39 15.48
C LEU A 20 -6.32 4.43 15.93
N GLY A 21 -5.98 3.26 16.45
CA GLY A 21 -6.97 2.23 16.77
C GLY A 21 -7.47 1.45 15.56
N GLU A 22 -6.79 1.57 14.43
CA GLU A 22 -7.09 0.81 13.20
C GLU A 22 -6.41 -0.55 13.23
N VAL A 23 -6.86 -1.46 12.35
CA VAL A 23 -6.15 -2.72 12.12
C VAL A 23 -4.73 -2.37 11.62
N PRO A 24 -3.66 -2.92 12.24
CA PRO A 24 -2.29 -2.49 11.97
C PRO A 24 -1.73 -3.07 10.67
N VAL A 25 -2.20 -2.56 9.55
CA VAL A 25 -1.70 -2.91 8.21
C VAL A 25 -1.12 -1.68 7.55
N GLY A 26 0.09 -1.80 7.04
CA GLY A 26 0.77 -0.76 6.30
C GLY A 26 1.24 -1.25 4.94
N ALA A 27 1.34 -0.33 3.98
CA ALA A 27 1.77 -0.64 2.63
C ALA A 27 2.57 0.52 2.03
N VAL A 28 3.57 0.17 1.22
CA VAL A 28 4.28 1.15 0.41
C VAL A 28 4.35 0.65 -1.03
N VAL A 29 4.30 1.58 -1.98
CA VAL A 29 4.57 1.30 -3.39
C VAL A 29 5.90 1.94 -3.73
N ALA A 30 6.78 1.15 -4.33
CA ALA A 30 8.11 1.60 -4.73
C ALA A 30 8.28 1.46 -6.24
N LYS A 31 9.01 2.40 -6.83
CA LYS A 31 9.45 2.37 -8.23
C LYS A 31 10.94 2.62 -8.25
N ASP A 32 11.68 1.73 -8.92
CA ASP A 32 13.16 1.80 -8.98
C ASP A 32 13.78 1.90 -7.59
N GLY A 33 13.23 1.16 -6.61
CA GLY A 33 13.73 1.13 -5.25
C GLY A 33 13.40 2.35 -4.40
N GLU A 34 12.59 3.28 -4.91
CA GLU A 34 12.19 4.50 -4.19
C GLU A 34 10.70 4.49 -3.88
N ILE A 35 10.34 4.90 -2.67
CA ILE A 35 8.93 4.98 -2.26
C ILE A 35 8.25 6.11 -3.01
N ILE A 36 7.16 5.79 -3.71
CA ILE A 36 6.31 6.80 -4.39
C ILE A 36 4.96 6.96 -3.72
N ALA A 37 4.56 6.01 -2.87
CA ALA A 37 3.31 6.09 -2.11
C ALA A 37 3.43 5.23 -0.87
N ARG A 38 2.77 5.67 0.21
CA ARG A 38 2.69 4.92 1.46
C ARG A 38 1.34 5.17 2.10
N ALA A 39 0.81 4.15 2.76
CA ALA A 39 -0.51 4.23 3.36
C ALA A 39 -0.67 3.20 4.47
N HIS A 40 -1.70 3.38 5.27
CA HIS A 40 -2.11 2.42 6.29
C HIS A 40 -3.64 2.36 6.33
N ASN A 41 -4.17 1.33 6.98
CA ASN A 41 -5.60 1.11 7.10
C ASN A 41 -6.27 2.30 7.78
N LEU A 42 -7.34 2.82 7.16
CA LEU A 42 -8.14 3.93 7.66
C LEU A 42 -9.64 3.60 7.63
N ARG A 43 -10.01 2.31 7.65
CA ARG A 43 -11.40 1.90 7.47
C ARG A 43 -12.33 2.53 8.51
N GLU A 44 -11.94 2.54 9.78
CA GLU A 44 -12.73 3.11 10.86
C GLU A 44 -12.68 4.64 10.87
N SER A 45 -11.47 5.22 10.83
CA SER A 45 -11.25 6.67 10.83
C SER A 45 -11.87 7.33 9.62
N GLY A 46 -11.73 6.73 8.45
CA GLY A 46 -12.26 7.24 7.18
C GLY A 46 -13.71 6.84 6.92
N LYS A 47 -14.28 5.96 7.78
CA LYS A 47 -15.66 5.45 7.62
C LYS A 47 -15.89 4.91 6.22
N ASN A 48 -14.95 4.10 5.72
CA ASN A 48 -14.99 3.60 4.36
C ASN A 48 -14.50 2.15 4.30
N ALA A 49 -15.36 1.27 3.84
CA ALA A 49 -15.10 -0.18 3.81
C ALA A 49 -13.92 -0.57 2.93
N ILE A 50 -13.56 0.26 1.95
CA ILE A 50 -12.46 -0.05 1.02
C ILE A 50 -11.13 0.60 1.42
N TYR A 51 -11.06 1.30 2.55
CA TYR A 51 -9.85 1.99 3.01
C TYR A 51 -8.85 1.04 3.65
N HIS A 52 -8.49 -0.01 2.92
CA HIS A 52 -7.36 -0.87 3.24
C HIS A 52 -6.06 -0.21 2.79
N ALA A 53 -4.97 -0.49 3.50
CA ALA A 53 -3.65 0.08 3.22
C ALA A 53 -3.25 -0.09 1.74
N GLU A 54 -3.47 -1.27 1.19
CA GLU A 54 -3.09 -1.59 -0.19
C GLU A 54 -3.84 -0.72 -1.21
N LEU A 55 -5.16 -0.58 -1.04
CA LEU A 55 -5.96 0.25 -1.95
C LEU A 55 -5.56 1.72 -1.87
N LEU A 56 -5.33 2.21 -0.66
CA LEU A 56 -4.89 3.59 -0.47
C LEU A 56 -3.51 3.83 -1.06
N ALA A 57 -2.58 2.88 -0.91
CA ALA A 57 -1.25 2.97 -1.50
C ALA A 57 -1.30 2.93 -3.03
N ILE A 58 -2.11 2.05 -3.60
CA ILE A 58 -2.30 1.96 -5.06
C ILE A 58 -2.91 3.27 -5.59
N ASP A 59 -3.94 3.78 -4.94
CA ASP A 59 -4.57 5.06 -5.33
C ASP A 59 -3.55 6.19 -5.33
N ALA A 60 -2.78 6.31 -4.26
CA ALA A 60 -1.75 7.34 -4.14
C ALA A 60 -0.65 7.18 -5.20
N ALA A 61 -0.24 5.96 -5.50
CA ALA A 61 0.77 5.68 -6.52
C ALA A 61 0.28 6.07 -7.93
N CYS A 62 -0.96 5.74 -8.25
CA CYS A 62 -1.56 6.13 -9.52
C CYS A 62 -1.60 7.66 -9.68
N LYS A 63 -1.96 8.36 -8.62
CA LYS A 63 -1.95 9.84 -8.61
C LYS A 63 -0.55 10.39 -8.77
N ALA A 64 0.43 9.80 -8.09
CA ALA A 64 1.83 10.24 -8.17
C ALA A 64 2.41 10.07 -9.58
N LEU A 65 2.05 8.98 -10.27
CA LEU A 65 2.54 8.68 -11.62
C LEU A 65 1.67 9.29 -12.72
N GLY A 66 0.48 9.77 -12.39
CA GLY A 66 -0.45 10.32 -13.37
C GLY A 66 -1.07 9.28 -14.29
N GLY A 67 -1.19 8.03 -13.84
CA GLY A 67 -1.78 6.94 -14.63
C GLY A 67 -2.09 5.72 -13.79
N TRP A 68 -2.83 4.78 -14.35
CA TRP A 68 -3.31 3.61 -13.62
C TRP A 68 -2.42 2.37 -13.73
N ARG A 69 -1.44 2.38 -14.63
CA ARG A 69 -0.54 1.24 -14.83
C ARG A 69 0.66 1.33 -13.92
N LEU A 70 0.76 0.41 -12.95
CA LEU A 70 1.87 0.35 -12.00
C LEU A 70 2.85 -0.78 -12.36
N TRP A 71 3.01 -1.08 -13.65
CA TRP A 71 3.76 -2.23 -14.13
C TRP A 71 5.27 -2.19 -13.80
N GLN A 72 5.81 -1.01 -13.48
CA GLN A 72 7.21 -0.85 -13.05
C GLN A 72 7.33 -0.71 -11.53
N CYS A 73 6.23 -0.90 -10.79
CA CYS A 73 6.20 -0.68 -9.37
C CYS A 73 6.09 -1.99 -8.60
N GLU A 74 6.50 -1.94 -7.33
CA GLU A 74 6.41 -3.05 -6.40
C GLU A 74 5.64 -2.61 -5.16
N LEU A 75 4.81 -3.52 -4.63
CA LEU A 75 4.03 -3.26 -3.42
C LEU A 75 4.63 -4.07 -2.27
N PHE A 76 4.89 -3.42 -1.15
CA PHE A 76 5.29 -4.05 0.10
C PHE A 76 4.18 -3.83 1.12
N VAL A 77 3.68 -4.91 1.69
CA VAL A 77 2.54 -4.87 2.62
C VAL A 77 2.80 -5.81 3.80
N THR A 78 2.35 -5.41 4.99
CA THR A 78 2.66 -6.13 6.22
C THR A 78 1.76 -7.33 6.49
N LEU A 79 0.67 -7.47 5.74
CA LEU A 79 -0.27 -8.59 5.86
C LEU A 79 -0.69 -9.02 4.46
N GLU A 80 -0.89 -10.32 4.27
CA GLU A 80 -1.34 -10.88 3.00
C GLU A 80 -2.62 -10.17 2.52
N PRO A 81 -2.65 -9.69 1.26
CA PRO A 81 -3.82 -8.97 0.75
C PRO A 81 -5.09 -9.82 0.72
N CYS A 82 -6.21 -9.21 1.09
CA CYS A 82 -7.53 -9.82 0.97
C CYS A 82 -7.95 -9.91 -0.52
N PRO A 83 -9.06 -10.62 -0.86
CA PRO A 83 -9.52 -10.73 -2.25
C PRO A 83 -9.74 -9.40 -2.95
N MET A 84 -10.29 -8.40 -2.25
CA MET A 84 -10.50 -7.05 -2.82
C MET A 84 -9.17 -6.41 -3.21
N CYS A 85 -8.19 -6.43 -2.32
CA CYS A 85 -6.86 -5.86 -2.56
C CYS A 85 -6.10 -6.66 -3.61
N SER A 86 -6.21 -7.98 -3.61
CA SER A 86 -5.60 -8.83 -4.63
C SER A 86 -6.14 -8.49 -6.03
N GLY A 87 -7.44 -8.24 -6.15
CA GLY A 87 -8.05 -7.78 -7.39
C GLY A 87 -7.49 -6.44 -7.85
N ALA A 88 -7.33 -5.50 -6.93
CA ALA A 88 -6.74 -4.20 -7.23
C ALA A 88 -5.28 -4.31 -7.66
N ILE A 89 -4.50 -5.18 -7.02
CA ILE A 89 -3.10 -5.46 -7.37
C ILE A 89 -3.01 -5.96 -8.82
N ILE A 90 -3.83 -6.93 -9.17
CA ILE A 90 -3.89 -7.49 -10.52
C ILE A 90 -4.30 -6.41 -11.53
N ASN A 91 -5.34 -5.65 -11.19
CA ASN A 91 -5.89 -4.62 -12.06
C ASN A 91 -4.88 -3.51 -12.37
N SER A 92 -4.08 -3.12 -11.40
CA SER A 92 -3.09 -2.06 -11.54
C SER A 92 -1.78 -2.52 -12.21
N ARG A 93 -1.64 -3.81 -12.50
CA ARG A 93 -0.46 -4.40 -13.17
C ARG A 93 0.83 -4.27 -12.37
N LEU A 94 0.75 -4.32 -11.05
CA LEU A 94 1.94 -4.30 -10.20
C LEU A 94 2.91 -5.42 -10.60
N LYS A 95 4.19 -5.08 -10.64
CA LYS A 95 5.25 -5.98 -11.08
C LYS A 95 5.53 -7.08 -10.05
N ARG A 96 5.49 -6.73 -8.75
CA ARG A 96 5.82 -7.64 -7.65
C ARG A 96 5.12 -7.18 -6.36
N VAL A 97 4.77 -8.16 -5.54
CA VAL A 97 4.17 -7.92 -4.23
C VAL A 97 4.94 -8.73 -3.18
#